data_161a642da620d29dee4a8320e5c49635
#
_entry.id   161a642da620d29dee4a8320e5c49635
#
_cell.length_a   1.000
_cell.length_b   1.000
_cell.length_c   1.000
_cell.angle_alpha   90.00
_cell.angle_beta   90.00
_cell.angle_gamma   90.00
#
_symmetry.space_group_name_H-M   'P 1'
#
loop_
_entity.id
_entity.type
_entity.pdbx_description
1 polymer ?
#
loop_
_entity_poly.entity_id
_entity_poly.type
_entity_poly.pdbx_seq_one_letter_code
_entity_poly.pdbx_strand_id
1 'polypeptide(L)'
;MVMLTVFRNLVRNLAVAAVCVAAGAAAGGCKHVSDDLPPAGVWIVFPFEHDWRTWGVTAPLQHREFILSERLPQGFNYSAASQTGYGGVLLVGDINGAPAAYDMSCPVERKPDIRIAYDEDRNDAFCAHCGSRYSVINNYGQPTAGPAAERDDYRVLRTYNIATGPNGEYRVIRP
;
A
#
# COMPACT_ATOMS: atom_id res chain seq x y z
N MET A 1 66.11 2.25 14.94
CA MET A 1 65.36 2.15 13.70
C MET A 1 64.12 1.23 13.80
N VAL A 2 64.12 0.22 14.63
CA VAL A 2 63.01 -0.75 14.81
C VAL A 2 61.78 -0.14 15.52
N MET A 3 62.00 0.75 16.49
CA MET A 3 60.89 1.35 17.30
C MET A 3 59.98 2.27 16.50
N LEU A 4 60.50 2.98 15.49
CA LEU A 4 59.72 3.87 14.63
C LEU A 4 58.78 3.12 13.68
N THR A 5 59.18 1.92 13.26
CA THR A 5 58.39 1.07 12.35
C THR A 5 57.22 0.42 13.06
N VAL A 6 57.38 0.02 14.33
CA VAL A 6 56.32 -0.55 15.17
C VAL A 6 55.26 0.51 15.47
N PHE A 7 55.66 1.74 15.79
CA PHE A 7 54.73 2.83 16.07
C PHE A 7 53.88 3.21 14.84
N ARG A 8 54.51 3.25 13.66
CA ARG A 8 53.81 3.55 12.39
C ARG A 8 52.81 2.49 11.99
N ASN A 9 53.11 1.23 12.27
CA ASN A 9 52.18 0.12 12.00
C ASN A 9 51.02 0.09 13.00
N LEU A 10 51.26 0.45 14.28
CA LEU A 10 50.21 0.54 15.28
C LEU A 10 49.21 1.65 14.96
N VAL A 11 49.67 2.83 14.57
CA VAL A 11 48.83 3.97 14.18
C VAL A 11 48.02 3.65 12.92
N ARG A 12 48.66 2.98 11.93
CA ARG A 12 47.96 2.56 10.69
C ARG A 12 46.86 1.55 10.96
N ASN A 13 47.09 0.58 11.84
CA ASN A 13 46.10 -0.44 12.19
C ASN A 13 44.95 0.16 13.01
N LEU A 14 45.21 1.12 13.89
CA LEU A 14 44.18 1.85 14.62
C LEU A 14 43.31 2.72 13.68
N ALA A 15 43.92 3.37 12.69
CA ALA A 15 43.20 4.16 11.70
C ALA A 15 42.29 3.30 10.82
N VAL A 16 42.75 2.10 10.38
CA VAL A 16 41.95 1.16 9.62
C VAL A 16 40.79 0.61 10.44
N ALA A 17 41.01 0.29 11.73
CA ALA A 17 39.95 -0.17 12.61
C ALA A 17 38.86 0.91 12.85
N ALA A 18 39.26 2.18 12.97
CA ALA A 18 38.32 3.28 13.13
C ALA A 18 37.48 3.52 11.89
N VAL A 19 38.04 3.36 10.67
CA VAL A 19 37.30 3.46 9.39
C VAL A 19 36.32 2.33 9.25
N CYS A 20 36.66 1.11 9.64
CA CYS A 20 35.74 -0.05 9.57
C CYS A 20 34.54 0.10 10.54
N VAL A 21 34.76 0.69 11.73
CA VAL A 21 33.65 0.94 12.68
C VAL A 21 32.72 2.06 12.18
N ALA A 22 33.29 3.10 11.54
CA ALA A 22 32.46 4.18 10.96
C ALA A 22 31.64 3.72 9.73
N ALA A 23 32.17 2.79 8.93
CA ALA A 23 31.44 2.22 7.79
C ALA A 23 30.30 1.27 8.22
N GLY A 24 30.40 0.62 9.37
CA GLY A 24 29.35 -0.25 9.91
C GLY A 24 28.12 0.48 10.45
N ALA A 25 28.24 1.76 10.80
CA ALA A 25 27.14 2.57 11.34
C ALA A 25 26.20 3.13 10.25
N ALA A 26 26.56 3.00 8.96
CA ALA A 26 25.75 3.47 7.83
C ALA A 26 24.84 2.38 7.26
N ALA A 27 24.68 1.22 7.91
CA ALA A 27 23.63 0.26 7.58
C ALA A 27 22.30 0.88 8.00
N GLY A 28 21.76 1.73 7.15
CA GLY A 28 20.40 2.25 7.27
C GLY A 28 19.46 1.05 7.36
N GLY A 29 18.83 0.86 8.52
CA GLY A 29 17.87 -0.21 8.74
C GLY A 29 16.82 -0.15 7.67
N CYS A 30 16.55 -1.27 7.01
CA CYS A 30 15.42 -1.40 6.11
C CYS A 30 14.17 -0.98 6.89
N LYS A 31 13.42 0.01 6.38
CA LYS A 31 12.14 0.38 6.97
C LYS A 31 11.25 -0.86 6.95
N HIS A 32 10.71 -1.24 8.09
CA HIS A 32 9.75 -2.33 8.17
C HIS A 32 8.45 -1.89 7.50
N VAL A 33 8.05 -2.60 6.45
CA VAL A 33 6.75 -2.39 5.80
C VAL A 33 5.71 -3.17 6.59
N SER A 34 4.75 -2.48 7.16
CA SER A 34 3.72 -3.09 8.00
C SER A 34 2.34 -3.01 7.33
N ASP A 35 1.68 -4.16 7.24
CA ASP A 35 0.26 -4.31 6.96
C ASP A 35 -0.40 -5.04 8.16
N ASP A 36 -0.49 -4.35 9.28
CA ASP A 36 -1.01 -4.92 10.54
C ASP A 36 -2.54 -4.84 10.65
N LEU A 37 -3.24 -4.64 9.56
CA LEU A 37 -4.70 -4.69 9.58
C LEU A 37 -5.17 -6.12 9.90
N PRO A 38 -6.27 -6.28 10.67
CA PRO A 38 -6.84 -7.59 10.90
C PRO A 38 -7.14 -8.33 9.59
N PRO A 39 -6.97 -9.66 9.56
CA PRO A 39 -7.29 -10.43 8.37
C PRO A 39 -8.79 -10.31 8.06
N ALA A 40 -9.11 -9.98 6.82
CA ALA A 40 -10.48 -9.89 6.32
C ALA A 40 -10.55 -10.48 4.91
N GLY A 41 -11.64 -11.16 4.60
CA GLY A 41 -11.87 -11.73 3.28
C GLY A 41 -12.20 -10.66 2.25
N VAL A 42 -11.74 -10.85 1.02
CA VAL A 42 -12.17 -10.04 -0.12
C VAL A 42 -12.65 -10.98 -1.22
N TRP A 43 -13.86 -10.75 -1.66
CA TRP A 43 -14.49 -11.50 -2.74
C TRP A 43 -15.52 -10.60 -3.42
N ILE A 44 -15.10 -9.91 -4.47
CA ILE A 44 -15.97 -9.08 -5.32
C ILE A 44 -15.86 -9.66 -6.72
N VAL A 45 -16.99 -10.04 -7.31
CA VAL A 45 -17.03 -10.69 -8.62
C VAL A 45 -17.81 -9.83 -9.60
N PHE A 46 -17.25 -9.66 -10.77
CA PHE A 46 -17.87 -9.07 -11.96
C PHE A 46 -18.02 -10.21 -12.97
N PRO A 47 -19.19 -10.86 -13.04
CA PRO A 47 -19.36 -12.10 -13.79
C PRO A 47 -19.12 -11.96 -15.29
N PHE A 48 -19.32 -10.77 -15.84
CA PHE A 48 -19.18 -10.49 -17.25
C PHE A 48 -18.36 -9.20 -17.48
N GLU A 49 -17.82 -9.07 -18.67
CA GLU A 49 -17.05 -7.88 -19.06
C GLU A 49 -17.87 -6.58 -18.94
N HIS A 50 -19.18 -6.62 -19.23
CA HIS A 50 -20.03 -5.43 -19.09
C HIS A 50 -20.22 -5.00 -17.63
N ASP A 51 -20.19 -5.93 -16.67
CA ASP A 51 -20.24 -5.61 -15.24
C ASP A 51 -18.96 -4.87 -14.83
N TRP A 52 -17.80 -5.35 -15.34
CA TRP A 52 -16.55 -4.66 -15.12
C TRP A 52 -16.53 -3.27 -15.75
N ARG A 53 -17.06 -3.11 -16.96
CA ARG A 53 -17.14 -1.78 -17.59
C ARG A 53 -18.06 -0.82 -16.85
N THR A 54 -19.11 -1.33 -16.21
CA THR A 54 -20.09 -0.52 -15.47
C THR A 54 -19.58 -0.16 -14.08
N TRP A 55 -19.05 -1.13 -13.35
CA TRP A 55 -18.75 -1.03 -11.94
C TRP A 55 -17.26 -1.05 -11.59
N GLY A 56 -16.41 -1.54 -12.48
CA GLY A 56 -14.96 -1.57 -12.32
C GLY A 56 -14.31 -0.26 -12.71
N VAL A 57 -13.00 -0.33 -12.97
CA VAL A 57 -12.17 0.77 -13.49
C VAL A 57 -11.57 0.37 -14.83
N THR A 58 -11.77 1.19 -15.85
CA THR A 58 -11.39 0.92 -17.25
C THR A 58 -10.60 2.08 -17.87
N ALA A 59 -10.40 3.15 -17.12
CA ALA A 59 -9.70 4.33 -17.58
C ALA A 59 -8.68 4.81 -16.51
N PRO A 60 -7.64 5.54 -16.93
CA PRO A 60 -6.72 6.19 -16.00
C PRO A 60 -7.45 7.07 -15.00
N LEU A 61 -7.00 7.04 -13.75
CA LEU A 61 -7.47 7.85 -12.62
C LEU A 61 -8.94 7.63 -12.24
N GLN A 62 -9.64 6.73 -12.92
CA GLN A 62 -10.98 6.32 -12.52
C GLN A 62 -10.90 5.60 -11.18
N HIS A 63 -11.86 5.85 -10.29
CA HIS A 63 -11.94 5.15 -9.01
C HIS A 63 -13.35 4.67 -8.70
N ARG A 64 -13.46 3.65 -7.84
CA ARG A 64 -14.70 3.08 -7.30
C ARG A 64 -14.48 2.56 -5.89
N GLU A 65 -15.45 2.77 -5.03
CA GLU A 65 -15.45 2.28 -3.65
C GLU A 65 -16.46 1.14 -3.49
N PHE A 66 -16.01 0.03 -2.90
CA PHE A 66 -16.85 -1.12 -2.61
C PHE A 66 -16.93 -1.33 -1.11
N ILE A 67 -18.08 -1.00 -0.53
CA ILE A 67 -18.35 -1.12 0.92
C ILE A 67 -19.66 -1.88 1.08
N LEU A 68 -19.57 -3.17 1.41
CA LEU A 68 -20.75 -4.06 1.50
C LEU A 68 -21.73 -3.59 2.55
N SER A 69 -21.27 -3.12 3.71
CA SER A 69 -22.11 -2.62 4.81
C SER A 69 -22.93 -1.38 4.42
N GLU A 70 -22.44 -0.59 3.48
CA GLU A 70 -23.07 0.64 3.00
C GLU A 70 -23.72 0.45 1.62
N ARG A 71 -23.60 -0.73 1.05
CA ARG A 71 -24.10 -1.04 -0.29
C ARG A 71 -23.52 -0.14 -1.40
N LEU A 72 -22.25 0.25 -1.25
CA LEU A 72 -21.53 1.03 -2.26
C LEU A 72 -20.72 0.13 -3.21
N PRO A 73 -20.68 0.45 -4.52
CA PRO A 73 -21.42 1.52 -5.20
C PRO A 73 -22.91 1.19 -5.34
N GLN A 74 -23.76 2.21 -5.32
CA GLN A 74 -25.20 2.02 -5.41
C GLN A 74 -25.58 1.31 -6.70
N GLY A 75 -26.40 0.26 -6.59
CA GLY A 75 -26.82 -0.55 -7.73
C GLY A 75 -25.90 -1.73 -8.06
N PHE A 76 -24.72 -1.84 -7.44
CA PHE A 76 -23.89 -3.04 -7.57
C PHE A 76 -24.55 -4.24 -6.90
N ASN A 77 -24.61 -5.36 -7.61
CA ASN A 77 -25.28 -6.56 -7.13
C ASN A 77 -24.32 -7.45 -6.33
N TYR A 78 -24.24 -7.21 -5.04
CA TYR A 78 -23.48 -8.08 -4.13
C TYR A 78 -24.13 -9.45 -3.99
N SER A 79 -23.35 -10.50 -4.16
CA SER A 79 -23.77 -11.88 -3.88
C SER A 79 -23.69 -12.19 -2.38
N ALA A 80 -24.29 -13.31 -1.97
CA ALA A 80 -24.17 -13.79 -0.58
C ALA A 80 -22.73 -14.14 -0.17
N ALA A 81 -21.84 -14.41 -1.13
CA ALA A 81 -20.42 -14.68 -0.90
C ALA A 81 -19.55 -13.40 -0.91
N SER A 82 -20.11 -12.24 -1.26
CA SER A 82 -19.34 -11.01 -1.38
C SER A 82 -18.75 -10.56 -0.06
N GLN A 83 -17.48 -10.17 -0.09
CA GLN A 83 -16.70 -9.65 1.03
C GLN A 83 -15.84 -8.49 0.53
N THR A 84 -15.76 -7.41 1.29
CA THR A 84 -15.08 -6.18 0.86
C THR A 84 -13.90 -5.79 1.76
N GLY A 85 -13.16 -6.76 2.29
CA GLY A 85 -12.00 -6.45 3.11
C GLY A 85 -12.35 -5.96 4.52
N TYR A 86 -11.40 -5.32 5.16
CA TYR A 86 -11.56 -4.83 6.53
C TYR A 86 -12.29 -3.48 6.57
N GLY A 87 -11.89 -2.51 5.73
CA GLY A 87 -12.51 -1.18 5.67
C GLY A 87 -13.38 -0.92 4.43
N GLY A 88 -13.40 -1.81 3.48
CA GLY A 88 -13.92 -1.63 2.13
C GLY A 88 -12.80 -1.79 1.11
N VAL A 89 -13.13 -1.74 -0.17
CA VAL A 89 -12.16 -1.81 -1.27
C VAL A 89 -12.23 -0.55 -2.11
N LEU A 90 -11.10 0.13 -2.24
CA LEU A 90 -10.88 1.18 -3.22
C LEU A 90 -10.28 0.55 -4.48
N LEU A 91 -11.00 0.59 -5.59
CA LEU A 91 -10.51 0.28 -6.93
C LEU A 91 -10.06 1.57 -7.60
N VAL A 92 -8.86 1.57 -8.18
CA VAL A 92 -8.29 2.72 -8.89
C VAL A 92 -7.65 2.27 -10.19
N GLY A 93 -7.86 3.00 -11.28
CA GLY A 93 -7.07 2.86 -12.51
C GLY A 93 -5.76 3.62 -12.37
N ASP A 94 -4.63 2.95 -12.61
CA ASP A 94 -3.33 3.62 -12.63
C ASP A 94 -3.21 4.61 -13.81
N ILE A 95 -2.05 5.23 -13.98
CA ILE A 95 -1.80 6.19 -15.08
C ILE A 95 -1.99 5.58 -16.48
N ASN A 96 -1.90 4.26 -16.61
CA ASN A 96 -2.11 3.51 -17.85
C ASN A 96 -3.52 2.90 -17.95
N GLY A 97 -4.35 3.08 -16.91
CA GLY A 97 -5.67 2.47 -16.80
C GLY A 97 -5.64 1.03 -16.27
N ALA A 98 -4.49 0.52 -15.82
CA ALA A 98 -4.42 -0.78 -15.18
C ALA A 98 -5.05 -0.71 -13.78
N PRO A 99 -5.94 -1.67 -13.44
CA PRO A 99 -6.66 -1.61 -12.18
C PRO A 99 -5.78 -2.02 -11.00
N ALA A 100 -5.86 -1.28 -9.90
CA ALA A 100 -5.31 -1.59 -8.60
C ALA A 100 -6.41 -1.58 -7.54
N ALA A 101 -6.27 -2.41 -6.50
CA ALA A 101 -7.25 -2.55 -5.43
C ALA A 101 -6.58 -2.45 -4.06
N TYR A 102 -7.16 -1.64 -3.17
CA TYR A 102 -6.63 -1.36 -1.83
C TYR A 102 -7.73 -1.54 -0.77
N ASP A 103 -7.34 -1.96 0.45
CA ASP A 103 -8.23 -1.82 1.61
C ASP A 103 -8.40 -0.35 1.96
N MET A 104 -9.63 0.04 2.23
CA MET A 104 -9.95 1.43 2.58
C MET A 104 -9.64 1.77 4.04
N SER A 105 -9.42 0.79 4.92
CA SER A 105 -9.05 1.07 6.30
C SER A 105 -7.69 1.77 6.37
N CYS A 106 -7.62 2.84 7.14
CA CYS A 106 -6.36 3.54 7.38
C CYS A 106 -5.38 2.64 8.16
N PRO A 107 -4.17 2.34 7.63
CA PRO A 107 -3.21 1.47 8.31
C PRO A 107 -2.67 2.06 9.63
N VAL A 108 -2.76 3.38 9.81
CA VAL A 108 -2.36 4.06 11.05
C VAL A 108 -3.42 3.85 12.13
N GLU A 109 -4.69 4.03 11.77
CA GLU A 109 -5.83 3.96 12.70
C GLU A 109 -6.28 2.54 13.01
N ARG A 110 -6.16 1.62 12.04
CA ARG A 110 -6.51 0.20 12.15
C ARG A 110 -7.96 -0.05 12.57
N LYS A 111 -8.87 0.78 12.09
CA LYS A 111 -10.30 0.68 12.35
C LYS A 111 -11.06 0.58 11.03
N PRO A 112 -12.09 -0.29 10.95
CA PRO A 112 -12.81 -0.51 9.69
C PRO A 112 -13.68 0.69 9.27
N ASP A 113 -14.01 1.56 10.21
CA ASP A 113 -14.81 2.76 10.03
C ASP A 113 -13.98 4.03 9.78
N ILE A 114 -12.66 3.99 10.06
CA ILE A 114 -11.74 5.09 9.70
C ILE A 114 -11.06 4.76 8.38
N ARG A 115 -11.66 5.26 7.31
CA ARG A 115 -11.27 4.95 5.95
C ARG A 115 -10.45 6.05 5.31
N ILE A 116 -9.65 5.66 4.34
CA ILE A 116 -9.08 6.57 3.35
C ILE A 116 -10.16 6.93 2.33
N ALA A 117 -10.04 8.13 1.75
CA ALA A 117 -10.84 8.59 0.63
C ALA A 117 -9.91 8.92 -0.55
N TYR A 118 -10.42 8.77 -1.78
CA TYR A 118 -9.70 9.20 -2.97
C TYR A 118 -9.82 10.72 -3.14
N ASP A 119 -8.72 11.39 -3.41
CA ASP A 119 -8.62 12.83 -3.66
C ASP A 119 -8.41 13.04 -5.16
N GLU A 120 -9.46 13.49 -5.86
CA GLU A 120 -9.43 13.69 -7.32
C GLU A 120 -8.50 14.82 -7.74
N ASP A 121 -8.29 15.82 -6.90
CA ASP A 121 -7.41 16.96 -7.21
C ASP A 121 -5.94 16.54 -7.18
N ARG A 122 -5.59 15.58 -6.33
CA ARG A 122 -4.22 15.12 -6.12
C ARG A 122 -3.94 13.73 -6.69
N ASN A 123 -4.97 13.02 -7.08
CA ASN A 123 -4.88 11.63 -7.55
C ASN A 123 -4.15 10.70 -6.56
N ASP A 124 -4.42 10.87 -5.28
CA ASP A 124 -3.90 10.04 -4.20
C ASP A 124 -5.04 9.65 -3.24
N ALA A 125 -4.75 8.86 -2.22
CA ALA A 125 -5.70 8.56 -1.17
C ALA A 125 -5.26 9.22 0.14
N PHE A 126 -6.20 9.67 0.95
CA PHE A 126 -5.90 10.33 2.22
C PHE A 126 -6.81 9.86 3.34
N CYS A 127 -6.31 9.89 4.56
CA CYS A 127 -7.08 9.67 5.78
C CYS A 127 -7.40 11.01 6.43
N ALA A 128 -8.67 11.37 6.49
CA ALA A 128 -9.11 12.62 7.12
C ALA A 128 -8.87 12.65 8.65
N HIS A 129 -8.70 11.47 9.28
CA HIS A 129 -8.50 11.38 10.73
C HIS A 129 -7.04 11.68 11.14
N CYS A 130 -6.05 11.03 10.49
CA CYS A 130 -4.64 11.21 10.87
C CYS A 130 -3.84 12.07 9.89
N GLY A 131 -4.41 12.47 8.76
CA GLY A 131 -3.72 13.28 7.75
C GLY A 131 -2.72 12.51 6.87
N SER A 132 -2.62 11.19 7.02
CA SER A 132 -1.74 10.38 6.18
C SER A 132 -2.24 10.35 4.74
N ARG A 133 -1.31 10.41 3.79
CA ARG A 133 -1.60 10.32 2.35
C ARG A 133 -0.84 9.14 1.72
N TYR A 134 -1.43 8.57 0.68
CA TYR A 134 -0.93 7.34 0.06
C TYR A 134 -0.98 7.44 -1.46
N SER A 135 0.10 7.04 -2.12
CA SER A 135 0.15 6.95 -3.58
C SER A 135 -0.55 5.67 -4.05
N VAL A 136 -1.72 5.82 -4.65
CA VAL A 136 -2.54 4.69 -5.15
C VAL A 136 -2.44 4.50 -6.65
N ILE A 137 -1.88 5.47 -7.38
CA ILE A 137 -1.76 5.45 -8.84
C ILE A 137 -0.48 4.74 -9.31
N ASN A 138 0.67 5.08 -8.71
CA ASN A 138 1.98 4.66 -9.24
C ASN A 138 2.84 3.91 -8.22
N ASN A 139 2.48 3.87 -6.96
CA ASN A 139 3.39 3.42 -5.91
C ASN A 139 2.77 2.46 -4.89
N TYR A 140 1.83 1.64 -5.35
CA TYR A 140 1.29 0.48 -4.62
C TYR A 140 0.83 0.77 -3.18
N GLY A 141 0.21 1.93 -2.96
CA GLY A 141 -0.31 2.30 -1.64
C GLY A 141 0.74 2.75 -0.63
N GLN A 142 1.94 3.13 -1.09
CA GLN A 142 2.97 3.64 -0.18
C GLN A 142 2.59 5.01 0.38
N PRO A 143 2.91 5.28 1.67
CA PRO A 143 2.63 6.56 2.27
C PRO A 143 3.53 7.64 1.70
N THR A 144 2.96 8.82 1.42
CA THR A 144 3.64 9.98 0.86
C THR A 144 3.71 11.15 1.82
N ALA A 145 2.82 11.20 2.82
CA ALA A 145 2.80 12.25 3.84
C ALA A 145 2.07 11.79 5.11
N GLY A 146 2.25 12.56 6.19
CA GLY A 146 1.61 12.36 7.48
C GLY A 146 2.21 11.21 8.29
N PRO A 147 1.57 10.82 9.41
CA PRO A 147 2.11 9.85 10.36
C PRO A 147 2.53 8.51 9.77
N ALA A 148 1.88 8.07 8.68
CA ALA A 148 2.27 6.83 8.00
C ALA A 148 3.65 6.92 7.32
N ALA A 149 4.01 8.10 6.80
CA ALA A 149 5.28 8.32 6.12
C ALA A 149 6.44 8.62 7.09
N GLU A 150 6.12 9.17 8.27
CA GLU A 150 7.11 9.63 9.26
C GLU A 150 7.60 8.53 10.20
N ARG A 151 6.93 7.39 10.23
CA ARG A 151 7.26 6.27 11.11
C ARG A 151 8.41 5.44 10.56
N ASP A 152 9.19 4.87 11.47
CA ASP A 152 10.26 3.92 11.13
C ASP A 152 9.70 2.65 10.49
N ASP A 153 8.50 2.23 10.90
CA ASP A 153 7.70 1.19 10.28
C ASP A 153 6.73 1.80 9.28
N TYR A 154 7.05 1.74 8.02
CA TYR A 154 6.23 2.26 6.94
C TYR A 154 4.84 1.62 6.94
N ARG A 155 3.77 2.44 7.02
CA ARG A 155 2.38 1.98 7.01
C ARG A 155 1.80 2.09 5.61
N VAL A 156 1.92 1.02 4.82
CA VAL A 156 1.36 0.95 3.47
C VAL A 156 -0.11 0.55 3.49
N LEU A 157 -0.85 0.91 2.44
CA LEU A 157 -2.18 0.36 2.21
C LEU A 157 -2.08 -1.12 1.88
N ARG A 158 -2.96 -1.93 2.44
CA ARG A 158 -3.13 -3.33 2.03
C ARG A 158 -3.61 -3.37 0.58
N THR A 159 -2.95 -4.17 -0.24
CA THR A 159 -3.32 -4.41 -1.63
C THR A 159 -4.12 -5.69 -1.79
N TYR A 160 -4.95 -5.74 -2.82
CA TYR A 160 -5.72 -6.90 -3.22
C TYR A 160 -5.42 -7.28 -4.66
N ASN A 161 -5.52 -8.57 -4.99
CA ASN A 161 -5.30 -9.05 -6.34
C ASN A 161 -6.55 -8.86 -7.19
N ILE A 162 -6.36 -8.50 -8.46
CA ILE A 162 -7.40 -8.48 -9.46
C ILE A 162 -7.11 -9.62 -10.44
N ALA A 163 -7.97 -10.63 -10.44
CA ALA A 163 -7.86 -11.79 -11.31
C ALA A 163 -8.87 -11.69 -12.44
N THR A 164 -8.48 -12.14 -13.63
CA THR A 164 -9.36 -12.24 -14.80
C THR A 164 -9.68 -13.70 -15.09
N GLY A 165 -10.95 -13.98 -15.41
CA GLY A 165 -11.40 -15.28 -15.80
C GLY A 165 -11.54 -15.43 -17.34
N PRO A 166 -11.76 -16.66 -17.84
CA PRO A 166 -11.74 -16.97 -19.27
C PRO A 166 -12.87 -16.29 -20.07
N ASN A 167 -13.94 -15.85 -19.42
CA ASN A 167 -15.12 -15.27 -20.08
C ASN A 167 -15.22 -13.75 -19.88
N GLY A 168 -14.09 -13.05 -19.66
CA GLY A 168 -14.09 -11.62 -19.33
C GLY A 168 -14.60 -11.32 -17.91
N GLU A 169 -14.59 -12.32 -17.04
CA GLU A 169 -14.87 -12.18 -15.62
C GLU A 169 -13.72 -11.49 -14.93
N TYR A 170 -14.02 -10.60 -13.98
CA TYR A 170 -13.04 -9.99 -13.08
C TYR A 170 -13.40 -10.31 -11.62
N ARG A 171 -12.37 -10.50 -10.81
CA ARG A 171 -12.51 -10.74 -9.36
C ARG A 171 -11.51 -9.94 -8.61
N VAL A 172 -11.95 -9.28 -7.55
CA VAL A 172 -11.04 -8.74 -6.53
C VAL A 172 -10.98 -9.74 -5.39
N ILE A 173 -9.79 -10.23 -5.11
CA ILE A 173 -9.54 -11.28 -4.14
C ILE A 173 -8.34 -10.93 -3.26
N ARG A 174 -8.27 -11.50 -2.08
CA ARG A 174 -7.09 -11.41 -1.23
C ARG A 174 -5.96 -12.25 -1.84
N PRO A 175 -4.67 -11.77 -1.79
CA PRO A 175 -3.52 -12.56 -2.17
C PRO A 175 -3.37 -13.84 -1.33
#